data_59080fc00c1e56f7417c82af42f11c13
#
_entry.id   59080fc00c1e56f7417c82af42f11c13
#
_cell.length_a   1.000
_cell.length_b   1.000
_cell.length_c   1.000
_cell.angle_alpha   90.00
_cell.angle_beta   90.00
_cell.angle_gamma   90.00
#
_symmetry.space_group_name_H-M   'P 1'
#
loop_
_entity.id
_entity.type
_entity.pdbx_description
1 polymer ?
#
loop_
_entity_poly.entity_id
_entity_poly.type
_entity_poly.pdbx_seq_one_letter_code
_entity_poly.pdbx_strand_id
1 'polypeptide(L)'
;MNENIPVQEATTGQVMVYGGILFAVVAWGASFVAARFLLYPKTAGQATLSPTVLAALRFSIASLFFVIPLVRAVIRHQVTIRDLLLMGLLGQIAFSLYFWLQYTGVQKTNASISSILVVGLIPVVTAFLAQFFGEARLKIVTFGALLLGFVGVTIIVLQKQLGVTLESGFFFGALCLVSNAFAFAIYSNLSKRWMRNIPPLVMTGGTMTSGAIGLLLLSLLDPSSNRWSEVANLDILQWAALLFLALVCSVMAYFAYNVALTRIDASRVAVYIYFEPVVTILLGITLLGEHLSWQTIAGASLIGGSVAIVNLIKR
;
A
#
# COMPACT_ATOMS: atom_id res chain seq x y z
N MET A 1 41.03 18.96 -8.73
CA MET A 1 40.37 18.64 -10.00
C MET A 1 38.87 18.69 -9.72
N ASN A 2 38.24 19.81 -10.06
CA ASN A 2 36.76 19.95 -9.96
C ASN A 2 36.18 19.32 -11.23
N GLU A 3 35.63 18.14 -11.13
CA GLU A 3 34.82 17.58 -12.20
C GLU A 3 33.51 18.36 -12.23
N ASN A 4 33.37 19.22 -13.22
CA ASN A 4 32.09 19.85 -13.60
C ASN A 4 31.17 18.75 -14.09
N ILE A 5 30.34 18.21 -13.20
CA ILE A 5 29.18 17.38 -13.62
C ILE A 5 28.28 18.32 -14.43
N PRO A 6 27.99 18.03 -15.71
CA PRO A 6 27.22 18.94 -16.54
C PRO A 6 25.80 19.10 -15.91
N VAL A 7 25.37 20.34 -15.74
CA VAL A 7 24.07 20.73 -15.15
C VAL A 7 22.90 20.01 -15.83
N GLN A 8 23.06 19.62 -17.08
CA GLN A 8 22.06 18.93 -17.89
C GLN A 8 21.85 17.46 -17.47
N GLU A 9 22.90 16.75 -17.00
CA GLU A 9 22.75 15.38 -16.49
C GLU A 9 22.12 15.35 -15.10
N ALA A 10 22.39 16.36 -14.26
CA ALA A 10 21.79 16.51 -12.95
C ALA A 10 20.27 16.76 -13.06
N THR A 11 19.81 17.57 -14.03
CA THR A 11 18.39 17.84 -14.27
C THR A 11 17.66 16.63 -14.83
N THR A 12 18.24 15.90 -15.77
CA THR A 12 17.63 14.69 -16.36
C THR A 12 17.47 13.58 -15.32
N GLY A 13 18.47 13.37 -14.45
CA GLY A 13 18.41 12.40 -13.36
C GLY A 13 17.31 12.73 -12.33
N GLN A 14 17.14 14.01 -12.00
CA GLN A 14 16.08 14.44 -11.08
C GLN A 14 14.69 14.27 -11.69
N VAL A 15 14.48 14.66 -12.94
CA VAL A 15 13.20 14.49 -13.65
C VAL A 15 12.80 13.01 -13.68
N MET A 16 13.74 12.10 -13.94
CA MET A 16 13.49 10.67 -13.98
C MET A 16 13.08 10.11 -12.60
N VAL A 17 13.70 10.60 -11.52
CA VAL A 17 13.38 10.20 -10.15
C VAL A 17 11.98 10.68 -9.75
N TYR A 18 11.67 11.96 -9.95
CA TYR A 18 10.36 12.51 -9.64
C TYR A 18 9.25 11.94 -10.53
N GLY A 19 9.52 11.72 -11.80
CA GLY A 19 8.63 11.04 -12.73
C GLY A 19 8.33 9.60 -12.29
N GLY A 20 9.35 8.87 -11.80
CA GLY A 20 9.21 7.53 -11.25
C GLY A 20 8.34 7.48 -9.99
N ILE A 21 8.50 8.46 -9.08
CA ILE A 21 7.64 8.57 -7.89
C ILE A 21 6.20 8.85 -8.30
N LEU A 22 5.98 9.84 -9.17
CA LEU A 22 4.64 10.18 -9.63
C LEU A 22 3.96 8.99 -10.32
N PHE A 23 4.70 8.28 -11.17
CA PHE A 23 4.23 7.02 -11.78
C PHE A 23 3.80 6.01 -10.71
N ALA A 24 4.64 5.75 -9.69
CA ALA A 24 4.33 4.81 -8.63
C ALA A 24 3.06 5.20 -7.86
N VAL A 25 2.92 6.47 -7.50
CA VAL A 25 1.76 7.01 -6.79
C VAL A 25 0.47 6.91 -7.60
N VAL A 26 0.53 7.25 -8.90
CA VAL A 26 -0.62 7.10 -9.80
C VAL A 26 -1.01 5.63 -9.95
N ALA A 27 -0.03 4.73 -10.12
CA ALA A 27 -0.25 3.30 -10.21
C ALA A 27 -0.89 2.74 -8.93
N TRP A 28 -0.40 3.16 -7.75
CA TRP A 28 -0.95 2.70 -6.47
C TRP A 28 -2.35 3.27 -6.20
N GLY A 29 -2.59 4.54 -6.51
CA GLY A 29 -3.93 5.12 -6.45
C GLY A 29 -4.93 4.37 -7.35
N ALA A 30 -4.54 4.05 -8.57
CA ALA A 30 -5.35 3.24 -9.49
C ALA A 30 -5.52 1.79 -9.02
N SER A 31 -4.59 1.26 -8.22
CA SER A 31 -4.65 -0.11 -7.70
C SER A 31 -5.86 -0.37 -6.80
N PHE A 32 -6.34 0.62 -6.05
CA PHE A 32 -7.55 0.49 -5.24
C PHE A 32 -8.78 0.27 -6.11
N VAL A 33 -8.86 0.98 -7.24
CA VAL A 33 -9.97 0.87 -8.20
C VAL A 33 -9.94 -0.48 -8.92
N ALA A 34 -8.76 -0.91 -9.39
CA ALA A 34 -8.59 -2.20 -10.03
C ALA A 34 -8.88 -3.37 -9.06
N ALA A 35 -8.44 -3.25 -7.79
CA ALA A 35 -8.77 -4.23 -6.76
C ALA A 35 -10.27 -4.27 -6.47
N ARG A 36 -10.93 -3.11 -6.32
CA ARG A 36 -12.38 -3.06 -6.10
C ARG A 36 -13.14 -3.70 -7.26
N PHE A 37 -12.73 -3.45 -8.51
CA PHE A 37 -13.33 -4.06 -9.69
C PHE A 37 -13.25 -5.60 -9.66
N LEU A 38 -12.12 -6.19 -9.23
CA LEU A 38 -11.94 -7.65 -9.14
C LEU A 38 -12.64 -8.28 -7.93
N LEU A 39 -12.74 -7.54 -6.84
CA LEU A 39 -13.36 -8.01 -5.59
C LEU A 39 -14.88 -7.82 -5.56
N TYR A 40 -15.39 -6.87 -6.34
CA TYR A 40 -16.80 -6.52 -6.38
C TYR A 40 -17.23 -6.05 -7.77
N PRO A 41 -17.28 -6.96 -8.75
CA PRO A 41 -17.69 -6.60 -10.10
C PRO A 41 -19.17 -6.20 -10.13
N LYS A 42 -19.49 -5.20 -10.97
CA LYS A 42 -20.83 -4.63 -11.06
C LYS A 42 -21.73 -5.36 -12.05
N THR A 43 -21.13 -6.07 -13.01
CA THR A 43 -21.87 -6.74 -14.09
C THR A 43 -22.24 -8.15 -13.65
N ALA A 44 -23.51 -8.50 -13.77
CA ALA A 44 -23.97 -9.86 -13.51
C ALA A 44 -23.22 -10.88 -14.38
N GLY A 45 -22.77 -11.96 -13.78
CA GLY A 45 -22.02 -13.02 -14.46
C GLY A 45 -20.50 -12.85 -14.50
N GLN A 46 -19.96 -11.72 -14.05
CA GLN A 46 -18.51 -11.58 -13.88
C GLN A 46 -18.00 -12.37 -12.67
N ALA A 47 -16.83 -12.98 -12.83
CA ALA A 47 -16.14 -13.68 -11.74
C ALA A 47 -15.81 -12.72 -10.59
N THR A 48 -15.89 -13.22 -9.36
CA THR A 48 -15.59 -12.45 -8.15
C THR A 48 -14.48 -13.14 -7.38
N LEU A 49 -13.30 -12.54 -7.33
CA LEU A 49 -12.20 -13.07 -6.55
C LEU A 49 -12.39 -12.82 -5.04
N SER A 50 -11.90 -13.72 -4.20
CA SER A 50 -11.75 -13.43 -2.78
C SER A 50 -10.53 -12.53 -2.52
N PRO A 51 -10.48 -11.76 -1.42
CA PRO A 51 -9.32 -10.96 -1.05
C PRO A 51 -8.02 -11.76 -1.00
N THR A 52 -8.06 -12.97 -0.47
CA THR A 52 -6.91 -13.88 -0.35
C THR A 52 -6.41 -14.35 -1.71
N VAL A 53 -7.33 -14.79 -2.60
CA VAL A 53 -6.99 -15.25 -3.96
C VAL A 53 -6.43 -14.10 -4.81
N LEU A 54 -7.05 -12.92 -4.77
CA LEU A 54 -6.55 -11.75 -5.49
C LEU A 54 -5.13 -11.38 -5.04
N ALA A 55 -4.90 -11.31 -3.72
CA ALA A 55 -3.58 -10.98 -3.19
C ALA A 55 -2.55 -12.06 -3.55
N ALA A 56 -2.90 -13.35 -3.41
CA ALA A 56 -2.03 -14.47 -3.75
C ALA A 56 -1.62 -14.43 -5.24
N LEU A 57 -2.57 -14.27 -6.16
CA LEU A 57 -2.28 -14.16 -7.59
C LEU A 57 -1.39 -12.96 -7.91
N ARG A 58 -1.76 -11.77 -7.42
CA ARG A 58 -1.00 -10.55 -7.66
C ARG A 58 0.46 -10.70 -7.27
N PHE A 59 0.73 -11.12 -6.03
CA PHE A 59 2.09 -11.17 -5.51
C PHE A 59 2.85 -12.41 -5.95
N SER A 60 2.19 -13.51 -6.28
CA SER A 60 2.85 -14.66 -6.94
C SER A 60 3.38 -14.27 -8.31
N ILE A 61 2.58 -13.61 -9.15
CA ILE A 61 3.01 -13.13 -10.46
C ILE A 61 4.16 -12.10 -10.29
N ALA A 62 4.01 -11.13 -9.37
CA ALA A 62 5.01 -10.11 -9.15
C ALA A 62 6.33 -10.68 -8.62
N SER A 63 6.29 -11.66 -7.72
CA SER A 63 7.49 -12.25 -7.10
C SER A 63 8.37 -12.97 -8.12
N LEU A 64 7.80 -13.52 -9.21
CA LEU A 64 8.58 -14.18 -10.26
C LEU A 64 9.66 -13.25 -10.85
N PHE A 65 9.39 -11.95 -10.93
CA PHE A 65 10.36 -10.96 -11.42
C PHE A 65 11.52 -10.73 -10.46
N PHE A 66 11.32 -11.00 -9.17
CA PHE A 66 12.33 -10.79 -8.13
C PHE A 66 13.08 -12.07 -7.74
N VAL A 67 12.65 -13.24 -8.20
CA VAL A 67 13.31 -14.53 -7.90
C VAL A 67 14.77 -14.51 -8.36
N ILE A 68 15.05 -14.04 -9.58
CA ILE A 68 16.40 -14.04 -10.12
C ILE A 68 17.34 -13.13 -9.31
N PRO A 69 17.03 -11.87 -9.00
CA PRO A 69 17.84 -11.04 -8.12
C PRO A 69 18.07 -11.66 -6.73
N LEU A 70 17.02 -12.23 -6.13
CA LEU A 70 17.09 -12.86 -4.81
C LEU A 70 18.01 -14.08 -4.81
N VAL A 71 17.83 -15.01 -5.76
CA VAL A 71 18.66 -16.19 -5.90
C VAL A 71 20.12 -15.82 -6.14
N ARG A 72 20.39 -14.84 -7.01
CA ARG A 72 21.76 -14.32 -7.23
C ARG A 72 22.37 -13.76 -5.96
N ALA A 73 21.62 -13.02 -5.15
CA ALA A 73 22.10 -12.47 -3.89
C ALA A 73 22.44 -13.58 -2.87
N VAL A 74 21.65 -14.65 -2.81
CA VAL A 74 21.91 -15.82 -1.96
C VAL A 74 23.18 -16.55 -2.44
N ILE A 75 23.29 -16.85 -3.74
CA ILE A 75 24.47 -17.56 -4.31
C ILE A 75 25.74 -16.74 -4.12
N ARG A 76 25.65 -15.41 -4.21
CA ARG A 76 26.80 -14.50 -4.02
C ARG A 76 27.09 -14.18 -2.55
N HIS A 77 26.45 -14.84 -1.60
CA HIS A 77 26.58 -14.61 -0.16
C HIS A 77 26.39 -13.13 0.26
N GLN A 78 25.55 -12.40 -0.49
CA GLN A 78 25.22 -10.99 -0.19
C GLN A 78 24.16 -10.87 0.93
N VAL A 79 23.50 -11.96 1.28
CA VAL A 79 22.50 -12.07 2.35
C VAL A 79 22.80 -13.29 3.22
N THR A 80 22.63 -13.11 4.52
CA THR A 80 22.79 -14.18 5.51
C THR A 80 21.46 -14.91 5.75
N ILE A 81 21.51 -16.07 6.42
CA ILE A 81 20.27 -16.78 6.83
C ILE A 81 19.42 -15.91 7.76
N ARG A 82 20.02 -15.08 8.59
CA ARG A 82 19.33 -14.11 9.44
C ARG A 82 18.58 -13.09 8.60
N ASP A 83 19.18 -12.58 7.53
CA ASP A 83 18.54 -11.62 6.62
C ASP A 83 17.36 -12.27 5.91
N LEU A 84 17.48 -13.52 5.48
CA LEU A 84 16.37 -14.28 4.89
C LEU A 84 15.21 -14.48 5.86
N LEU A 85 15.48 -14.80 7.13
CA LEU A 85 14.46 -14.93 8.16
C LEU A 85 13.77 -13.59 8.46
N LEU A 86 14.53 -12.49 8.51
CA LEU A 86 13.98 -11.15 8.71
C LEU A 86 13.14 -10.71 7.51
N MET A 87 13.62 -10.92 6.28
CA MET A 87 12.82 -10.69 5.06
C MET A 87 11.58 -11.56 5.07
N GLY A 88 11.69 -12.81 5.53
CA GLY A 88 10.57 -13.72 5.72
C GLY A 88 9.49 -13.11 6.62
N LEU A 89 9.86 -12.73 7.84
CA LEU A 89 8.95 -12.14 8.82
C LEU A 89 8.34 -10.83 8.33
N LEU A 90 9.19 -9.93 7.81
CA LEU A 90 8.73 -8.64 7.28
C LEU A 90 7.79 -8.82 6.08
N GLY A 91 8.02 -9.84 5.25
CA GLY A 91 7.15 -10.18 4.13
C GLY A 91 5.76 -10.63 4.57
N GLN A 92 5.66 -11.39 5.67
CA GLN A 92 4.35 -11.78 6.22
C GLN A 92 3.58 -10.55 6.73
N ILE A 93 4.25 -9.57 7.32
CA ILE A 93 3.60 -8.33 7.80
C ILE A 93 3.24 -7.42 6.63
N ALA A 94 4.20 -7.14 5.72
CA ALA A 94 4.08 -6.13 4.67
C ALA A 94 3.25 -6.57 3.46
N PHE A 95 3.15 -7.87 3.21
CA PHE A 95 2.43 -8.39 2.05
C PHE A 95 1.31 -9.32 2.46
N SER A 96 1.52 -10.33 3.31
CA SER A 96 0.45 -11.26 3.66
C SER A 96 -0.63 -10.57 4.51
N LEU A 97 -0.28 -10.09 5.69
CA LEU A 97 -1.23 -9.44 6.60
C LEU A 97 -1.76 -8.13 6.01
N TYR A 98 -0.86 -7.29 5.50
CA TYR A 98 -1.21 -5.99 4.93
C TYR A 98 -2.22 -6.12 3.79
N PHE A 99 -1.95 -6.94 2.76
CA PHE A 99 -2.84 -7.04 1.60
C PHE A 99 -4.09 -7.87 1.85
N TRP A 100 -4.05 -8.83 2.77
CA TRP A 100 -5.27 -9.48 3.23
C TRP A 100 -6.23 -8.47 3.89
N LEU A 101 -5.72 -7.65 4.81
CA LEU A 101 -6.49 -6.59 5.45
C LEU A 101 -6.98 -5.54 4.44
N GLN A 102 -6.10 -5.10 3.54
CA GLN A 102 -6.43 -4.10 2.53
C GLN A 102 -7.55 -4.58 1.60
N TYR A 103 -7.41 -5.76 1.03
CA TYR A 103 -8.39 -6.25 0.08
C TYR A 103 -9.72 -6.64 0.73
N THR A 104 -9.69 -7.16 1.95
CA THR A 104 -10.91 -7.35 2.75
C THR A 104 -11.60 -6.01 2.99
N GLY A 105 -10.84 -4.98 3.33
CA GLY A 105 -11.36 -3.63 3.50
C GLY A 105 -11.95 -3.04 2.22
N VAL A 106 -11.22 -3.13 1.10
CA VAL A 106 -11.67 -2.65 -0.23
C VAL A 106 -12.96 -3.37 -0.65
N GLN A 107 -13.06 -4.67 -0.41
CA GLN A 107 -14.25 -5.46 -0.75
C GLN A 107 -15.48 -5.00 0.05
N LYS A 108 -15.31 -4.68 1.34
CA LYS A 108 -16.39 -4.34 2.26
C LYS A 108 -16.72 -2.85 2.33
N THR A 109 -15.87 -2.00 1.75
CA THR A 109 -16.09 -0.56 1.64
C THR A 109 -16.15 -0.15 0.16
N ASN A 110 -15.39 0.85 -0.25
CA ASN A 110 -15.14 1.20 -1.64
C ASN A 110 -13.69 1.66 -1.83
N ALA A 111 -13.28 1.88 -3.08
CA ALA A 111 -11.90 2.23 -3.38
C ALA A 111 -11.50 3.57 -2.76
N SER A 112 -12.37 4.58 -2.85
CA SER A 112 -12.11 5.94 -2.34
C SER A 112 -11.94 5.94 -0.81
N ILE A 113 -12.86 5.34 -0.06
CA ILE A 113 -12.76 5.24 1.40
C ILE A 113 -11.52 4.43 1.82
N SER A 114 -11.25 3.33 1.11
CA SER A 114 -10.09 2.49 1.40
C SER A 114 -8.79 3.27 1.26
N SER A 115 -8.61 4.02 0.19
CA SER A 115 -7.40 4.82 -0.03
C SER A 115 -7.25 5.93 1.02
N ILE A 116 -8.35 6.61 1.40
CA ILE A 116 -8.34 7.65 2.43
C ILE A 116 -7.90 7.07 3.78
N LEU A 117 -8.51 5.95 4.20
CA LEU A 117 -8.22 5.35 5.50
C LEU A 117 -6.80 4.78 5.56
N VAL A 118 -6.36 4.05 4.53
CA VAL A 118 -5.02 3.44 4.51
C VAL A 118 -3.95 4.51 4.38
N VAL A 119 -3.98 5.28 3.31
CA VAL A 119 -2.91 6.24 2.98
C VAL A 119 -2.89 7.41 3.96
N GLY A 120 -4.06 7.86 4.40
CA GLY A 120 -4.17 8.94 5.38
C GLY A 120 -3.65 8.57 6.77
N LEU A 121 -3.83 7.33 7.21
CA LEU A 121 -3.40 6.89 8.55
C LEU A 121 -1.94 6.46 8.62
N ILE A 122 -1.36 5.92 7.54
CA ILE A 122 0.00 5.38 7.54
C ILE A 122 1.03 6.36 8.15
N PRO A 123 1.11 7.63 7.76
CA PRO A 123 2.12 8.54 8.31
C PRO A 123 1.90 8.86 9.79
N VAL A 124 0.63 8.94 10.18
CA VAL A 124 0.22 9.23 11.57
C VAL A 124 0.62 8.07 12.48
N VAL A 125 0.25 6.85 12.10
CA VAL A 125 0.58 5.64 12.86
C VAL A 125 2.09 5.36 12.84
N THR A 126 2.77 5.60 11.70
CA THR A 126 4.22 5.44 11.60
C THR A 126 4.95 6.39 12.53
N ALA A 127 4.54 7.67 12.61
CA ALA A 127 5.12 8.64 13.53
C ALA A 127 4.87 8.28 15.00
N PHE A 128 3.67 7.75 15.31
CA PHE A 128 3.33 7.26 16.64
C PHE A 128 4.21 6.08 17.05
N LEU A 129 4.31 5.07 16.20
CA LEU A 129 5.12 3.88 16.50
C LEU A 129 6.63 4.17 16.54
N ALA A 130 7.14 5.13 15.77
CA ALA A 130 8.55 5.53 15.81
C ALA A 130 9.00 5.95 17.21
N GLN A 131 8.10 6.46 18.06
CA GLN A 131 8.39 6.78 19.45
C GLN A 131 8.71 5.53 20.28
N PHE A 132 7.94 4.45 20.12
CA PHE A 132 8.16 3.18 20.84
C PHE A 132 9.45 2.51 20.42
N PHE A 133 9.90 2.77 19.17
CA PHE A 133 11.20 2.28 18.69
C PHE A 133 12.38 3.18 19.04
N GLY A 134 12.14 4.27 19.81
CA GLY A 134 13.18 5.19 20.27
C GLY A 134 13.76 6.09 19.16
N GLU A 135 13.07 6.21 18.03
CA GLU A 135 13.55 7.00 16.88
C GLU A 135 13.14 8.49 16.94
N ALA A 136 12.13 8.84 17.72
CA ALA A 136 11.65 10.22 17.88
C ALA A 136 10.91 10.41 19.20
N ARG A 137 10.96 11.65 19.76
CA ARG A 137 10.06 12.06 20.86
C ARG A 137 8.82 12.72 20.28
N LEU A 138 7.64 12.25 20.68
CA LEU A 138 6.38 12.88 20.28
C LEU A 138 6.28 14.29 20.89
N LYS A 139 6.20 15.29 20.03
CA LYS A 139 5.85 16.64 20.45
C LYS A 139 4.35 16.70 20.73
N ILE A 140 3.92 17.57 21.64
CA ILE A 140 2.48 17.74 21.97
C ILE A 140 1.62 18.06 20.73
N VAL A 141 2.19 18.80 19.78
CA VAL A 141 1.52 19.14 18.53
C VAL A 141 1.31 17.89 17.65
N THR A 142 2.27 16.94 17.66
CA THR A 142 2.12 15.65 16.96
C THR A 142 1.00 14.84 17.59
N PHE A 143 0.88 14.85 18.92
CA PHE A 143 -0.23 14.18 19.60
C PHE A 143 -1.59 14.80 19.24
N GLY A 144 -1.69 16.13 19.19
CA GLY A 144 -2.90 16.83 18.71
C GLY A 144 -3.26 16.46 17.26
N ALA A 145 -2.25 16.36 16.38
CA ALA A 145 -2.46 15.91 15.00
C ALA A 145 -2.96 14.46 14.93
N LEU A 146 -2.44 13.55 15.79
CA LEU A 146 -2.93 12.17 15.89
C LEU A 146 -4.40 12.12 16.28
N LEU A 147 -4.82 12.91 17.28
CA LEU A 147 -6.22 13.02 17.69
C LEU A 147 -7.11 13.53 16.56
N LEU A 148 -6.67 14.56 15.83
CA LEU A 148 -7.39 15.10 14.69
C LEU A 148 -7.62 14.04 13.60
N GLY A 149 -6.57 13.28 13.26
CA GLY A 149 -6.66 12.16 12.34
C GLY A 149 -7.61 11.07 12.82
N PHE A 150 -7.56 10.73 14.12
CA PHE A 150 -8.46 9.75 14.72
C PHE A 150 -9.93 10.19 14.67
N VAL A 151 -10.23 11.46 14.92
CA VAL A 151 -11.59 12.02 14.75
C VAL A 151 -12.04 11.88 13.29
N GLY A 152 -11.18 12.20 12.32
CA GLY A 152 -11.49 12.03 10.90
C GLY A 152 -11.81 10.58 10.53
N VAL A 153 -11.02 9.62 11.01
CA VAL A 153 -11.29 8.17 10.85
C VAL A 153 -12.63 7.80 11.49
N THR A 154 -12.90 8.26 12.70
CA THR A 154 -14.13 7.97 13.42
C THR A 154 -15.37 8.42 12.65
N ILE A 155 -15.33 9.62 12.05
CA ILE A 155 -16.42 10.14 11.22
C ILE A 155 -16.65 9.22 10.00
N ILE A 156 -15.59 8.75 9.32
CA ILE A 156 -15.71 7.84 8.17
C ILE A 156 -16.23 6.46 8.59
N VAL A 157 -15.67 5.89 9.67
CA VAL A 157 -16.02 4.53 10.11
C VAL A 157 -17.44 4.46 10.65
N LEU A 158 -17.90 5.49 11.34
CA LEU A 158 -19.22 5.55 11.97
C LEU A 158 -20.29 6.25 11.11
N GLN A 159 -20.02 6.51 9.82
CA GLN A 159 -20.97 7.23 8.97
C GLN A 159 -22.34 6.53 8.83
N LYS A 160 -22.42 5.20 9.03
CA LYS A 160 -23.69 4.46 9.07
C LYS A 160 -24.59 4.94 10.20
N GLN A 161 -24.01 5.14 11.38
CA GLN A 161 -24.73 5.68 12.55
C GLN A 161 -25.13 7.15 12.35
N LEU A 162 -24.48 7.83 11.40
CA LEU A 162 -24.78 9.21 10.99
C LEU A 162 -25.80 9.28 9.83
N GLY A 163 -26.51 8.19 9.55
CA GLY A 163 -27.59 8.14 8.58
C GLY A 163 -27.19 7.80 7.14
N VAL A 164 -25.95 7.36 6.91
CA VAL A 164 -25.51 6.92 5.58
C VAL A 164 -25.82 5.44 5.38
N THR A 165 -26.44 5.11 4.25
CA THR A 165 -26.65 3.70 3.83
C THR A 165 -25.32 3.09 3.38
N LEU A 166 -24.89 2.03 4.04
CA LEU A 166 -23.63 1.34 3.78
C LEU A 166 -23.84 -0.14 3.51
N GLU A 167 -22.95 -0.72 2.72
CA GLU A 167 -22.95 -2.16 2.47
C GLU A 167 -22.78 -2.98 3.77
N SER A 168 -23.30 -4.22 3.76
CA SER A 168 -23.12 -5.15 4.87
C SER A 168 -21.62 -5.42 5.09
N GLY A 169 -21.18 -5.29 6.35
CA GLY A 169 -19.77 -5.50 6.72
C GLY A 169 -18.87 -4.28 6.59
N PHE A 170 -19.40 -3.10 6.24
CA PHE A 170 -18.62 -1.86 6.12
C PHE A 170 -17.74 -1.58 7.35
N PHE A 171 -18.32 -1.69 8.55
CA PHE A 171 -17.58 -1.45 9.80
C PHE A 171 -16.36 -2.38 9.92
N PHE A 172 -16.56 -3.68 9.64
CA PHE A 172 -15.46 -4.65 9.65
C PHE A 172 -14.40 -4.31 8.58
N GLY A 173 -14.84 -3.95 7.37
CA GLY A 173 -13.94 -3.51 6.30
C GLY A 173 -13.10 -2.28 6.71
N ALA A 174 -13.73 -1.28 7.33
CA ALA A 174 -13.04 -0.09 7.81
C ALA A 174 -12.02 -0.41 8.93
N LEU A 175 -12.36 -1.34 9.85
CA LEU A 175 -11.40 -1.81 10.86
C LEU A 175 -10.21 -2.54 10.22
N CYS A 176 -10.43 -3.34 9.18
CA CYS A 176 -9.35 -3.96 8.42
C CYS A 176 -8.42 -2.90 7.82
N LEU A 177 -8.96 -1.82 7.25
CA LEU A 177 -8.16 -0.73 6.66
C LEU A 177 -7.36 0.05 7.71
N VAL A 178 -7.94 0.30 8.87
CA VAL A 178 -7.22 0.90 10.01
C VAL A 178 -6.08 -0.01 10.47
N SER A 179 -6.36 -1.30 10.66
CA SER A 179 -5.35 -2.31 11.05
C SER A 179 -4.25 -2.47 10.00
N ASN A 180 -4.59 -2.32 8.74
CA ASN A 180 -3.65 -2.32 7.62
C ASN A 180 -2.61 -1.19 7.75
N ALA A 181 -3.03 0.02 8.14
CA ALA A 181 -2.11 1.14 8.38
C ALA A 181 -1.11 0.83 9.52
N PHE A 182 -1.54 0.13 10.57
CA PHE A 182 -0.63 -0.35 11.63
C PHE A 182 0.36 -1.39 11.10
N ALA A 183 -0.08 -2.37 10.31
CA ALA A 183 0.81 -3.37 9.70
C ALA A 183 1.91 -2.70 8.86
N PHE A 184 1.57 -1.71 8.04
CA PHE A 184 2.54 -0.96 7.25
C PHE A 184 3.50 -0.14 8.13
N ALA A 185 2.99 0.51 9.16
CA ALA A 185 3.80 1.30 10.09
C ALA A 185 4.81 0.43 10.86
N ILE A 186 4.39 -0.76 11.31
CA ILE A 186 5.28 -1.76 11.92
C ILE A 186 6.37 -2.19 10.92
N TYR A 187 5.97 -2.58 9.71
CA TYR A 187 6.90 -2.93 8.66
C TYR A 187 7.91 -1.81 8.39
N SER A 188 7.45 -0.58 8.20
CA SER A 188 8.30 0.56 7.88
C SER A 188 9.35 0.84 8.95
N ASN A 189 8.96 0.80 10.23
CA ASN A 189 9.89 1.02 11.33
C ASN A 189 10.89 -0.13 11.48
N LEU A 190 10.42 -1.39 11.42
CA LEU A 190 11.29 -2.55 11.56
C LEU A 190 12.23 -2.73 10.37
N SER A 191 11.76 -2.53 9.14
CA SER A 191 12.61 -2.65 7.94
C SER A 191 13.76 -1.64 7.98
N LYS A 192 13.49 -0.40 8.34
CA LYS A 192 14.53 0.63 8.50
C LYS A 192 15.61 0.22 9.51
N ARG A 193 15.22 -0.45 10.60
CA ARG A 193 16.14 -0.88 11.65
C ARG A 193 16.91 -2.14 11.28
N TRP A 194 16.26 -3.12 10.66
CA TRP A 194 16.82 -4.46 10.48
C TRP A 194 17.50 -4.68 9.13
N MET A 195 17.13 -3.90 8.10
CA MET A 195 17.51 -4.17 6.72
C MET A 195 18.45 -3.10 6.10
N ARG A 196 19.17 -2.33 6.93
CA ARG A 196 20.04 -1.21 6.47
C ARG A 196 21.11 -1.61 5.46
N ASN A 197 21.60 -2.85 5.54
CA ASN A 197 22.74 -3.32 4.75
C ASN A 197 22.33 -4.19 3.56
N ILE A 198 21.02 -4.37 3.32
CA ILE A 198 20.53 -5.21 2.24
C ILE A 198 20.15 -4.33 1.04
N PRO A 199 20.60 -4.68 -0.19
CA PRO A 199 20.19 -3.94 -1.37
C PRO A 199 18.66 -3.87 -1.50
N PRO A 200 18.07 -2.69 -1.81
CA PRO A 200 16.61 -2.51 -1.85
C PRO A 200 15.89 -3.51 -2.75
N LEU A 201 16.49 -3.85 -3.90
CA LEU A 201 15.91 -4.82 -4.83
C LEU A 201 15.82 -6.24 -4.22
N VAL A 202 16.85 -6.65 -3.48
CA VAL A 202 16.91 -7.96 -2.81
C VAL A 202 15.94 -7.99 -1.64
N MET A 203 15.87 -6.90 -0.85
CA MET A 203 14.93 -6.75 0.25
C MET A 203 13.48 -6.83 -0.25
N THR A 204 13.14 -6.07 -1.31
CA THR A 204 11.80 -6.10 -1.90
C THR A 204 11.48 -7.49 -2.43
N GLY A 205 12.42 -8.12 -3.13
CA GLY A 205 12.24 -9.47 -3.65
C GLY A 205 12.02 -10.51 -2.55
N GLY A 206 12.83 -10.50 -1.50
CA GLY A 206 12.73 -11.45 -0.38
C GLY A 206 11.42 -11.26 0.40
N THR A 207 11.07 -10.03 0.75
CA THR A 207 9.81 -9.73 1.48
C THR A 207 8.58 -10.02 0.62
N MET A 208 8.59 -9.65 -0.67
CA MET A 208 7.47 -9.92 -1.57
C MET A 208 7.27 -11.42 -1.84
N THR A 209 8.36 -12.17 -2.07
CA THR A 209 8.29 -13.63 -2.27
C THR A 209 7.77 -14.33 -1.02
N SER A 210 8.29 -13.98 0.16
CA SER A 210 7.79 -14.53 1.42
C SER A 210 6.30 -14.20 1.62
N GLY A 211 5.90 -12.96 1.39
CA GLY A 211 4.50 -12.55 1.49
C GLY A 211 3.60 -13.28 0.48
N ALA A 212 4.07 -13.49 -0.75
CA ALA A 212 3.34 -14.29 -1.74
C ALA A 212 3.09 -15.72 -1.28
N ILE A 213 4.11 -16.37 -0.68
CA ILE A 213 3.96 -17.71 -0.09
C ILE A 213 2.91 -17.69 1.02
N GLY A 214 2.97 -16.73 1.94
CA GLY A 214 1.98 -16.62 3.01
C GLY A 214 0.56 -16.38 2.49
N LEU A 215 0.39 -15.55 1.46
CA LEU A 215 -0.91 -15.31 0.83
C LEU A 215 -1.44 -16.56 0.09
N LEU A 216 -0.56 -17.31 -0.59
CA LEU A 216 -0.93 -18.59 -1.18
C LEU A 216 -1.45 -19.57 -0.12
N LEU A 217 -0.72 -19.72 0.99
CA LEU A 217 -1.16 -20.58 2.09
C LEU A 217 -2.48 -20.10 2.69
N LEU A 218 -2.62 -18.80 2.95
CA LEU A 218 -3.89 -18.23 3.43
C LEU A 218 -5.04 -18.50 2.46
N SER A 219 -4.80 -18.34 1.15
CA SER A 219 -5.84 -18.56 0.14
C SER A 219 -6.27 -20.03 0.02
N LEU A 220 -5.39 -20.96 0.33
CA LEU A 220 -5.71 -22.41 0.33
C LEU A 220 -6.44 -22.83 1.61
N LEU A 221 -6.16 -22.13 2.74
CA LEU A 221 -6.76 -22.42 4.05
C LEU A 221 -8.09 -21.68 4.27
N ASP A 222 -8.39 -20.67 3.47
CA ASP A 222 -9.61 -19.89 3.58
C ASP A 222 -10.81 -20.70 3.07
N PRO A 223 -11.80 -21.05 3.92
CA PRO A 223 -12.98 -21.81 3.50
C PRO A 223 -13.82 -21.11 2.42
N SER A 224 -13.73 -19.77 2.34
CA SER A 224 -14.34 -18.97 1.28
C SER A 224 -13.57 -19.06 -0.04
N SER A 225 -12.40 -19.72 -0.05
CA SER A 225 -11.46 -19.78 -1.16
C SER A 225 -11.82 -20.78 -2.27
N ASN A 226 -13.01 -21.43 -2.23
CA ASN A 226 -13.55 -22.14 -3.39
C ASN A 226 -13.59 -21.25 -4.67
N ARG A 227 -13.18 -19.99 -4.53
CA ARG A 227 -13.04 -18.98 -5.59
C ARG A 227 -11.75 -19.10 -6.42
N TRP A 228 -10.89 -20.08 -6.16
CA TRP A 228 -9.84 -20.43 -7.12
C TRP A 228 -10.41 -20.89 -8.46
N SER A 229 -11.60 -21.55 -8.46
CA SER A 229 -12.34 -21.89 -9.67
C SER A 229 -12.77 -20.65 -10.47
N GLU A 230 -13.02 -19.52 -9.81
CA GLU A 230 -13.38 -18.26 -10.46
C GLU A 230 -12.23 -17.66 -11.28
N VAL A 231 -10.99 -18.05 -11.01
CA VAL A 231 -9.83 -17.58 -11.78
C VAL A 231 -9.92 -18.00 -13.24
N ALA A 232 -10.46 -19.20 -13.50
CA ALA A 232 -10.67 -19.68 -14.87
C ALA A 232 -11.80 -18.93 -15.60
N ASN A 233 -12.70 -18.29 -14.85
CA ASN A 233 -13.85 -17.55 -15.37
C ASN A 233 -13.59 -16.04 -15.52
N LEU A 234 -12.36 -15.56 -15.23
CA LEU A 234 -12.00 -14.16 -15.42
C LEU A 234 -12.10 -13.78 -16.90
N ASP A 235 -12.80 -12.70 -17.19
CA ASP A 235 -12.83 -12.11 -18.52
C ASP A 235 -11.54 -11.37 -18.86
N ILE A 236 -11.39 -10.93 -20.10
CA ILE A 236 -10.17 -10.26 -20.57
C ILE A 236 -9.86 -8.96 -19.80
N LEU A 237 -10.89 -8.23 -19.38
CA LEU A 237 -10.73 -6.98 -18.63
C LEU A 237 -10.29 -7.26 -17.18
N GLN A 238 -10.83 -8.32 -16.58
CA GLN A 238 -10.43 -8.78 -15.25
C GLN A 238 -8.99 -9.30 -15.25
N TRP A 239 -8.58 -10.06 -16.27
CA TRP A 239 -7.17 -10.44 -16.46
C TRP A 239 -6.26 -9.23 -16.65
N ALA A 240 -6.68 -8.25 -17.45
CA ALA A 240 -5.92 -7.01 -17.64
C ALA A 240 -5.77 -6.24 -16.32
N ALA A 241 -6.83 -6.15 -15.51
CA ALA A 241 -6.78 -5.53 -14.19
C ALA A 241 -5.85 -6.27 -13.22
N LEU A 242 -5.87 -7.61 -13.21
CA LEU A 242 -4.97 -8.43 -12.39
C LEU A 242 -3.50 -8.24 -12.81
N LEU A 243 -3.21 -8.29 -14.11
CA LEU A 243 -1.86 -8.07 -14.64
C LEU A 243 -1.39 -6.63 -14.39
N PHE A 244 -2.27 -5.64 -14.49
CA PHE A 244 -1.98 -4.26 -14.09
C PHE A 244 -1.56 -4.18 -12.62
N LEU A 245 -2.29 -4.84 -11.72
CA LEU A 245 -1.95 -4.91 -10.30
C LEU A 245 -0.59 -5.59 -10.07
N ALA A 246 -0.33 -6.71 -10.75
CA ALA A 246 0.89 -7.47 -10.56
C ALA A 246 2.12 -6.79 -11.18
N LEU A 247 2.03 -6.32 -12.42
CA LEU A 247 3.17 -5.82 -13.18
C LEU A 247 3.38 -4.32 -12.94
N VAL A 248 2.34 -3.52 -13.12
CA VAL A 248 2.46 -2.06 -13.02
C VAL A 248 2.53 -1.62 -11.56
N CYS A 249 1.55 -2.04 -10.74
CA CYS A 249 1.46 -1.59 -9.36
C CYS A 249 2.43 -2.31 -8.41
N SER A 250 2.86 -3.55 -8.71
CA SER A 250 3.79 -4.27 -7.83
C SER A 250 5.22 -4.25 -8.37
N VAL A 251 5.50 -4.68 -9.60
CA VAL A 251 6.88 -4.72 -10.09
C VAL A 251 7.41 -3.33 -10.41
N MET A 252 6.75 -2.63 -11.34
CA MET A 252 7.27 -1.34 -11.84
C MET A 252 7.20 -0.23 -10.79
N ALA A 253 6.06 -0.10 -10.08
CA ALA A 253 5.88 0.96 -9.10
C ALA A 253 6.81 0.80 -7.90
N TYR A 254 6.95 -0.43 -7.34
CA TYR A 254 7.91 -0.67 -6.25
C TYR A 254 9.36 -0.49 -6.70
N PHE A 255 9.70 -0.87 -7.93
CA PHE A 255 11.03 -0.61 -8.47
C PHE A 255 11.31 0.90 -8.57
N ALA A 256 10.40 1.66 -9.18
CA ALA A 256 10.53 3.11 -9.32
C ALA A 256 10.62 3.81 -7.95
N TYR A 257 9.78 3.40 -7.00
CA TYR A 257 9.78 3.90 -5.63
C TYR A 257 11.11 3.61 -4.91
N ASN A 258 11.62 2.39 -5.00
CA ASN A 258 12.88 2.02 -4.36
C ASN A 258 14.07 2.74 -4.99
N VAL A 259 14.08 2.94 -6.32
CA VAL A 259 15.10 3.80 -6.99
C VAL A 259 15.03 5.22 -6.46
N ALA A 260 13.83 5.78 -6.27
CA ALA A 260 13.69 7.12 -5.71
C ALA A 260 14.25 7.21 -4.28
N LEU A 261 13.99 6.22 -3.43
CA LEU A 261 14.51 6.17 -2.05
C LEU A 261 16.04 6.14 -1.98
N THR A 262 16.75 5.67 -3.03
CA THR A 262 18.22 5.72 -3.09
C THR A 262 18.76 7.09 -3.49
N ARG A 263 17.91 7.99 -4.00
CA ARG A 263 18.32 9.28 -4.58
C ARG A 263 17.82 10.49 -3.78
N ILE A 264 16.71 10.36 -3.10
CA ILE A 264 16.10 11.46 -2.32
C ILE A 264 15.60 10.95 -0.96
N ASP A 265 15.48 11.89 -0.02
CA ASP A 265 15.04 11.57 1.34
C ASP A 265 13.65 10.94 1.37
N ALA A 266 13.49 9.89 2.16
CA ALA A 266 12.23 9.18 2.33
C ALA A 266 11.06 10.10 2.72
N SER A 267 11.34 11.18 3.47
CA SER A 267 10.34 12.19 3.84
C SER A 267 9.79 12.96 2.63
N ARG A 268 10.64 13.22 1.63
CA ARG A 268 10.22 13.87 0.37
C ARG A 268 9.41 12.91 -0.50
N VAL A 269 9.83 11.64 -0.57
CA VAL A 269 9.05 10.59 -1.29
C VAL A 269 7.68 10.42 -0.67
N ALA A 270 7.59 10.41 0.67
CA ALA A 270 6.33 10.22 1.40
C ALA A 270 5.28 11.32 1.11
N VAL A 271 5.70 12.55 0.77
CA VAL A 271 4.76 13.62 0.40
C VAL A 271 3.98 13.28 -0.87
N TYR A 272 4.60 12.60 -1.83
CA TYR A 272 3.92 12.22 -3.07
C TYR A 272 2.86 11.13 -2.86
N ILE A 273 3.03 10.25 -1.87
CA ILE A 273 2.07 9.18 -1.55
C ILE A 273 0.68 9.77 -1.22
N TYR A 274 0.61 10.99 -0.71
CA TYR A 274 -0.67 11.66 -0.44
C TYR A 274 -1.51 11.99 -1.68
N PHE A 275 -0.95 11.88 -2.88
CA PHE A 275 -1.72 11.99 -4.11
C PHE A 275 -2.49 10.70 -4.45
N GLU A 276 -2.18 9.56 -3.82
CA GLU A 276 -2.90 8.30 -4.06
C GLU A 276 -4.41 8.42 -3.86
N PRO A 277 -4.92 8.96 -2.73
CA PRO A 277 -6.35 9.12 -2.55
C PRO A 277 -6.99 10.01 -3.61
N VAL A 278 -6.29 11.05 -4.09
CA VAL A 278 -6.80 11.94 -5.14
C VAL A 278 -7.01 11.13 -6.43
N VAL A 279 -6.01 10.35 -6.84
CA VAL A 279 -6.11 9.47 -8.03
C VAL A 279 -7.23 8.45 -7.84
N THR A 280 -7.28 7.80 -6.67
CA THR A 280 -8.29 6.78 -6.37
C THR A 280 -9.70 7.35 -6.42
N ILE A 281 -9.92 8.52 -5.83
CA ILE A 281 -11.24 9.19 -5.80
C ILE A 281 -11.68 9.55 -7.22
N LEU A 282 -10.80 10.17 -8.01
CA LEU A 282 -11.10 10.53 -9.38
C LEU A 282 -11.50 9.31 -10.22
N LEU A 283 -10.71 8.24 -10.13
CA LEU A 283 -11.00 7.00 -10.86
C LEU A 283 -12.20 6.23 -10.27
N GLY A 284 -12.39 6.25 -8.95
CA GLY A 284 -13.55 5.64 -8.30
C GLY A 284 -14.86 6.27 -8.74
N ILE A 285 -14.92 7.60 -8.81
CA ILE A 285 -16.10 8.32 -9.31
C ILE A 285 -16.32 8.04 -10.79
N THR A 286 -15.28 8.16 -11.62
CA THR A 286 -15.41 8.09 -13.09
C THR A 286 -15.61 6.68 -13.61
N LEU A 287 -14.91 5.68 -13.06
CA LEU A 287 -14.95 4.29 -13.55
C LEU A 287 -15.90 3.40 -12.75
N LEU A 288 -15.95 3.58 -11.44
CA LEU A 288 -16.80 2.76 -10.57
C LEU A 288 -18.14 3.43 -10.23
N GLY A 289 -18.33 4.72 -10.54
CA GLY A 289 -19.51 5.51 -10.18
C GLY A 289 -19.69 5.60 -8.66
N GLU A 290 -18.58 5.69 -7.92
CA GLU A 290 -18.64 5.88 -6.46
C GLU A 290 -19.15 7.27 -6.11
N HIS A 291 -19.93 7.36 -5.05
CA HIS A 291 -20.42 8.62 -4.50
C HIS A 291 -19.78 8.87 -3.14
N LEU A 292 -19.23 10.07 -2.96
CA LEU A 292 -18.67 10.45 -1.67
C LEU A 292 -19.77 11.10 -0.82
N SER A 293 -19.98 10.58 0.38
CA SER A 293 -20.81 11.26 1.37
C SER A 293 -20.07 12.50 1.90
N TRP A 294 -20.81 13.48 2.39
CA TRP A 294 -20.20 14.65 3.00
C TRP A 294 -19.38 14.28 4.25
N GLN A 295 -19.77 13.22 4.96
CA GLN A 295 -19.02 12.66 6.10
C GLN A 295 -17.65 12.13 5.66
N THR A 296 -17.58 11.48 4.49
CA THR A 296 -16.32 11.03 3.91
C THR A 296 -15.41 12.21 3.58
N ILE A 297 -15.96 13.27 3.00
CA ILE A 297 -15.21 14.49 2.67
C ILE A 297 -14.70 15.19 3.93
N ALA A 298 -15.56 15.35 4.95
CA ALA A 298 -15.19 15.96 6.22
C ALA A 298 -14.09 15.16 6.94
N GLY A 299 -14.25 13.83 7.05
CA GLY A 299 -13.27 12.96 7.66
C GLY A 299 -11.93 12.95 6.91
N ALA A 300 -11.96 12.91 5.58
CA ALA A 300 -10.77 12.99 4.74
C ALA A 300 -10.02 14.33 4.92
N SER A 301 -10.75 15.43 5.06
CA SER A 301 -10.17 16.75 5.32
C SER A 301 -9.45 16.82 6.68
N LEU A 302 -10.04 16.21 7.72
CA LEU A 302 -9.41 16.11 9.04
C LEU A 302 -8.15 15.23 9.02
N ILE A 303 -8.20 14.09 8.31
CA ILE A 303 -7.04 13.21 8.13
C ILE A 303 -5.93 13.95 7.37
N GLY A 304 -6.27 14.62 6.26
CA GLY A 304 -5.31 15.42 5.49
C GLY A 304 -4.68 16.55 6.31
N GLY A 305 -5.47 17.25 7.10
CA GLY A 305 -5.01 18.28 8.05
C GLY A 305 -4.04 17.71 9.09
N SER A 306 -4.38 16.57 9.70
CA SER A 306 -3.50 15.82 10.63
C SER A 306 -2.14 15.54 10.01
N VAL A 307 -2.13 15.01 8.80
CA VAL A 307 -0.93 14.69 8.05
C VAL A 307 -0.09 15.94 7.75
N ALA A 308 -0.73 17.03 7.31
CA ALA A 308 -0.06 18.30 7.04
C ALA A 308 0.63 18.84 8.30
N ILE A 309 -0.04 18.81 9.46
CA ILE A 309 0.53 19.22 10.76
C ILE A 309 1.77 18.38 11.09
N VAL A 310 1.69 17.03 11.00
CA VAL A 310 2.83 16.15 11.30
C VAL A 310 4.03 16.44 10.40
N ASN A 311 3.81 16.76 9.13
CA ASN A 311 4.89 17.07 8.19
C ASN A 311 5.52 18.45 8.41
N LEU A 312 4.72 19.46 8.79
CA LEU A 312 5.23 20.80 9.12
C LEU A 312 6.14 20.80 10.35
N ILE A 313 5.88 19.92 11.32
CA ILE A 313 6.66 19.85 12.56
C ILE A 313 8.00 19.12 12.35
N LYS A 314 8.13 18.27 11.34
CA LYS A 314 9.38 17.57 11.03
C LYS A 314 10.40 18.45 10.30
N ARG A 315 10.02 19.66 9.92
CA ARG A 315 10.92 20.72 9.45
C ARG A 315 11.40 21.58 10.61
#